data_6ffe26e397ef00c619dc6127791bae14
#
_entry.id   6ffe26e397ef00c619dc6127791bae14
#
_cell.length_a   1.000
_cell.length_b   1.000
_cell.length_c   1.000
_cell.angle_alpha   90.00
_cell.angle_beta   90.00
_cell.angle_gamma   90.00
#
_symmetry.space_group_name_H-M   'P 1'
#
loop_
_entity.id
_entity.type
_entity.pdbx_description
1 polymer ?
#
loop_
_entity_poly.entity_id
_entity_poly.type
_entity_poly.pdbx_seq_one_letter_code
_entity_poly.pdbx_strand_id
1 'polypeptide(L)'
;MTRDQVDAAPAVPYEGWQEVVKDQLKTLKVVSAGALAEPAVLWGVAFYIRGVAAETFEEFSLPFIPWIGVGVGVVGLIAAWGISHYLIRRNFQQLVSGTWGLSASLAGKLKSELGEVVEKLGDPGRLWAISVQAFLVRTWILQGAATVVAVTYLLQPSWMAIATGVVLFIALVRDYPTWMGTVQWISEGLRRLEYARTLHQLEAKGPKG
;
A
#
# COMPACT_ATOMS: atom_id res chain seq x y z
N MET A 1 -34.99 4.06 -8.38
CA MET A 1 -33.81 4.64 -9.06
C MET A 1 -33.29 3.58 -10.00
N THR A 2 -33.47 3.75 -11.31
CA THR A 2 -33.08 2.78 -12.33
C THR A 2 -31.58 2.84 -12.57
N ARG A 3 -30.99 1.74 -13.04
CA ARG A 3 -29.53 1.60 -13.33
C ARG A 3 -29.00 2.72 -14.23
N ASP A 4 -29.84 3.21 -15.14
CA ASP A 4 -29.53 4.29 -16.08
C ASP A 4 -29.39 5.69 -15.42
N GLN A 5 -29.93 5.89 -14.23
CA GLN A 5 -29.74 7.15 -13.46
C GLN A 5 -28.42 7.21 -12.70
N VAL A 6 -27.75 6.07 -12.51
CA VAL A 6 -26.43 6.01 -11.85
C VAL A 6 -25.31 6.33 -12.84
N ASP A 7 -25.52 6.05 -14.13
CA ASP A 7 -24.54 6.32 -15.19
C ASP A 7 -24.54 7.78 -15.67
N ALA A 8 -25.54 8.57 -15.26
CA ALA A 8 -25.67 10.00 -15.58
C ALA A 8 -25.08 10.92 -14.48
N ALA A 9 -24.20 10.41 -13.61
CA ALA A 9 -23.47 11.28 -12.69
C ALA A 9 -22.61 12.27 -13.49
N PRO A 10 -22.68 13.58 -13.19
CA PRO A 10 -21.96 14.59 -13.96
C PRO A 10 -20.47 14.27 -13.98
N ALA A 11 -19.86 14.37 -15.16
CA ALA A 11 -18.43 14.23 -15.34
C ALA A 11 -17.72 15.11 -14.31
N VAL A 12 -16.83 14.49 -13.51
CA VAL A 12 -16.11 15.15 -12.42
C VAL A 12 -15.43 16.42 -12.94
N PRO A 13 -15.73 17.62 -12.42
CA PRO A 13 -15.23 18.88 -12.96
C PRO A 13 -13.76 19.18 -12.57
N TYR A 14 -12.94 18.14 -12.43
CA TYR A 14 -11.52 18.24 -12.06
C TYR A 14 -10.64 18.01 -13.28
N GLU A 15 -10.74 18.86 -14.29
CA GLU A 15 -9.79 18.85 -15.40
C GLU A 15 -8.37 19.13 -14.87
N GLY A 16 -7.40 18.29 -15.27
CA GLY A 16 -5.97 18.49 -14.94
C GLY A 16 -5.43 17.75 -13.70
N TRP A 17 -6.27 17.12 -12.84
CA TRP A 17 -5.75 16.37 -11.69
C TRP A 17 -4.83 15.20 -12.11
N GLN A 18 -5.08 14.64 -13.28
CA GLN A 18 -4.32 13.51 -13.81
C GLN A 18 -2.84 13.86 -14.05
N GLU A 19 -2.55 15.07 -14.54
CA GLU A 19 -1.16 15.50 -14.77
C GLU A 19 -0.38 15.63 -13.48
N VAL A 20 -0.99 16.24 -12.45
CA VAL A 20 -0.38 16.39 -11.13
C VAL A 20 -0.11 15.03 -10.49
N VAL A 21 -1.08 14.12 -10.52
CA VAL A 21 -0.93 12.75 -10.01
C VAL A 21 0.12 11.97 -10.79
N LYS A 22 0.23 12.19 -12.12
CA LYS A 22 1.24 11.55 -12.96
C LYS A 22 2.66 11.90 -12.55
N ASP A 23 2.91 13.17 -12.19
CA ASP A 23 4.23 13.59 -11.73
C ASP A 23 4.54 13.03 -10.34
N GLN A 24 3.58 13.06 -9.43
CA GLN A 24 3.72 12.45 -8.11
C GLN A 24 3.91 10.92 -8.19
N LEU A 25 3.30 10.26 -9.17
CA LEU A 25 3.47 8.83 -9.40
C LEU A 25 4.91 8.48 -9.78
N LYS A 26 5.65 9.36 -10.46
CA LYS A 26 7.08 9.15 -10.76
C LYS A 26 7.87 9.01 -9.47
N THR A 27 7.66 9.91 -8.51
CA THR A 27 8.31 9.84 -7.18
C THR A 27 7.94 8.55 -6.46
N LEU A 28 6.65 8.18 -6.45
CA LEU A 28 6.22 6.94 -5.82
C LEU A 28 6.83 5.70 -6.47
N LYS A 29 7.02 5.69 -7.79
CA LYS A 29 7.72 4.61 -8.52
C LYS A 29 9.18 4.47 -8.10
N VAL A 30 9.89 5.57 -7.89
CA VAL A 30 11.27 5.55 -7.40
C VAL A 30 11.33 4.95 -6.00
N VAL A 31 10.43 5.37 -5.09
CA VAL A 31 10.32 4.79 -3.74
C VAL A 31 9.99 3.29 -3.83
N SER A 32 9.07 2.91 -4.71
CA SER A 32 8.70 1.50 -4.91
C SER A 32 9.85 0.67 -5.47
N ALA A 33 10.64 1.22 -6.39
CA ALA A 33 11.83 0.54 -6.92
C ALA A 33 12.89 0.33 -5.82
N GLY A 34 13.11 1.34 -4.95
CA GLY A 34 13.96 1.19 -3.77
C GLY A 34 13.45 0.09 -2.83
N ALA A 35 12.14 0.07 -2.60
CA ALA A 35 11.48 -0.94 -1.78
C ALA A 35 11.60 -2.38 -2.33
N LEU A 36 11.70 -2.54 -3.65
CA LEU A 36 11.97 -3.84 -4.29
C LEU A 36 13.45 -4.20 -4.26
N ALA A 37 14.34 -3.22 -4.39
CA ALA A 37 15.77 -3.44 -4.42
C ALA A 37 16.31 -3.94 -3.07
N GLU A 38 15.81 -3.41 -1.96
CA GLU A 38 16.27 -3.76 -0.62
C GLU A 38 16.14 -5.28 -0.31
N PRO A 39 14.97 -5.92 -0.45
CA PRO A 39 14.87 -7.38 -0.26
C PRO A 39 15.73 -8.16 -1.24
N ALA A 40 15.83 -7.73 -2.51
CA ALA A 40 16.64 -8.41 -3.51
C ALA A 40 18.13 -8.39 -3.13
N VAL A 41 18.65 -7.26 -2.64
CA VAL A 41 20.03 -7.13 -2.15
C VAL A 41 20.23 -8.01 -0.91
N LEU A 42 19.32 -7.96 0.06
CA LEU A 42 19.40 -8.77 1.27
C LEU A 42 19.44 -10.26 0.96
N TRP A 43 18.58 -10.72 0.04
CA TRP A 43 18.60 -12.12 -0.41
C TRP A 43 19.90 -12.48 -1.15
N GLY A 44 20.39 -11.59 -2.02
CA GLY A 44 21.69 -11.76 -2.69
C GLY A 44 22.83 -11.92 -1.69
N VAL A 45 22.87 -11.05 -0.67
CA VAL A 45 23.84 -11.13 0.43
C VAL A 45 23.68 -12.43 1.24
N ALA A 46 22.43 -12.82 1.54
CA ALA A 46 22.16 -14.07 2.27
C ALA A 46 22.64 -15.31 1.51
N PHE A 47 22.39 -15.38 0.21
CA PHE A 47 22.90 -16.46 -0.64
C PHE A 47 24.43 -16.46 -0.73
N TYR A 48 25.04 -15.29 -0.89
CA TYR A 48 26.49 -15.15 -0.97
C TYR A 48 27.18 -15.62 0.33
N ILE A 49 26.73 -15.11 1.48
CA ILE A 49 27.29 -15.48 2.79
C ILE A 49 27.15 -16.99 3.02
N ARG A 50 26.00 -17.57 2.69
CA ARG A 50 25.81 -19.04 2.82
C ARG A 50 26.68 -19.84 1.86
N GLY A 51 26.93 -19.34 0.65
CA GLY A 51 27.82 -20.00 -0.31
C GLY A 51 29.28 -19.99 0.15
N VAL A 52 29.73 -18.90 0.79
CA VAL A 52 31.15 -18.75 1.21
C VAL A 52 31.42 -19.34 2.59
N ALA A 53 30.43 -19.25 3.51
CA ALA A 53 30.60 -19.63 4.92
C ALA A 53 29.76 -20.85 5.31
N ALA A 54 29.46 -21.73 4.36
CA ALA A 54 28.60 -22.91 4.58
C ALA A 54 29.07 -23.75 5.77
N GLU A 55 30.38 -24.02 5.86
CA GLU A 55 30.99 -24.82 6.91
C GLU A 55 30.85 -24.20 8.31
N THR A 56 30.87 -22.86 8.40
CA THR A 56 30.82 -22.16 9.70
C THR A 56 29.43 -22.17 10.33
N PHE A 57 28.39 -22.34 9.52
CA PHE A 57 26.98 -22.28 9.97
C PHE A 57 26.34 -23.66 10.20
N GLU A 58 27.02 -24.77 9.90
CA GLU A 58 26.46 -26.11 10.06
C GLU A 58 26.19 -26.47 11.53
N GLU A 59 26.89 -25.87 12.48
CA GLU A 59 26.73 -26.14 13.91
C GLU A 59 25.44 -25.54 14.55
N PHE A 60 24.76 -24.59 13.86
CA PHE A 60 23.61 -23.89 14.43
C PHE A 60 22.29 -24.35 13.77
N SER A 61 21.94 -25.62 13.98
CA SER A 61 20.71 -26.21 13.44
C SER A 61 19.58 -26.23 14.48
N LEU A 62 18.71 -25.22 14.45
CA LEU A 62 17.48 -25.18 15.25
C LEU A 62 16.28 -25.44 14.34
N PRO A 63 15.63 -26.62 14.42
CA PRO A 63 14.62 -27.03 13.43
C PRO A 63 13.38 -26.15 13.33
N PHE A 64 13.17 -25.27 14.29
CA PHE A 64 12.02 -24.34 14.30
C PHE A 64 12.28 -23.00 13.59
N ILE A 65 13.54 -22.64 13.29
CA ILE A 65 13.88 -21.34 12.64
C ILE A 65 13.15 -21.16 11.30
N PRO A 66 13.11 -22.12 10.37
CA PRO A 66 12.38 -21.98 9.11
C PRO A 66 10.90 -21.73 9.31
N TRP A 67 10.30 -22.33 10.34
CA TRP A 67 8.89 -22.12 10.67
C TRP A 67 8.60 -20.70 11.19
N ILE A 68 9.56 -20.10 11.90
CA ILE A 68 9.46 -18.66 12.27
C ILE A 68 9.41 -17.81 11.00
N GLY A 69 10.29 -18.07 10.02
CA GLY A 69 10.28 -17.36 8.75
C GLY A 69 8.95 -17.47 8.01
N VAL A 70 8.42 -18.70 7.89
CA VAL A 70 7.11 -18.95 7.28
C VAL A 70 6.00 -18.21 8.05
N GLY A 71 5.98 -18.33 9.38
CA GLY A 71 4.98 -17.68 10.23
C GLY A 71 5.00 -16.16 10.07
N VAL A 72 6.17 -15.54 10.12
CA VAL A 72 6.32 -14.09 9.90
C VAL A 72 5.90 -13.68 8.48
N GLY A 73 6.26 -14.48 7.46
CA GLY A 73 5.85 -14.23 6.08
C GLY A 73 4.32 -14.23 5.92
N VAL A 74 3.65 -15.25 6.46
CA VAL A 74 2.18 -15.37 6.41
C VAL A 74 1.51 -14.22 7.18
N VAL A 75 1.96 -13.95 8.41
CA VAL A 75 1.44 -12.83 9.23
C VAL A 75 1.69 -11.50 8.52
N GLY A 76 2.86 -11.31 7.94
CA GLY A 76 3.20 -10.11 7.15
C GLY A 76 2.26 -9.91 5.96
N LEU A 77 1.96 -10.96 5.20
CA LEU A 77 1.00 -10.91 4.10
C LEU A 77 -0.40 -10.51 4.59
N ILE A 78 -0.92 -11.19 5.61
CA ILE A 78 -2.25 -10.91 6.17
C ILE A 78 -2.31 -9.48 6.71
N ALA A 79 -1.29 -9.06 7.48
CA ALA A 79 -1.22 -7.73 8.06
C ALA A 79 -1.11 -6.64 6.98
N ALA A 80 -0.29 -6.85 5.94
CA ALA A 80 -0.12 -5.90 4.84
C ALA A 80 -1.44 -5.61 4.13
N TRP A 81 -2.23 -6.64 3.85
CA TRP A 81 -3.55 -6.50 3.21
C TRP A 81 -4.61 -5.98 4.18
N GLY A 82 -4.69 -6.54 5.37
CA GLY A 82 -5.69 -6.18 6.37
C GLY A 82 -5.57 -4.74 6.84
N ILE A 83 -4.35 -4.30 7.20
CA ILE A 83 -4.09 -2.94 7.67
C ILE A 83 -4.31 -1.92 6.56
N SER A 84 -3.83 -2.20 5.32
CA SER A 84 -4.03 -1.31 4.19
C SER A 84 -5.51 -1.14 3.87
N HIS A 85 -6.28 -2.23 3.84
CA HIS A 85 -7.72 -2.18 3.60
C HIS A 85 -8.45 -1.41 4.70
N TYR A 86 -8.10 -1.65 5.96
CA TYR A 86 -8.64 -0.91 7.10
C TYR A 86 -8.35 0.59 7.00
N LEU A 87 -7.11 0.97 6.66
CA LEU A 87 -6.70 2.38 6.50
C LEU A 87 -7.49 3.05 5.37
N ILE A 88 -7.62 2.41 4.22
CA ILE A 88 -8.41 2.93 3.10
C ILE A 88 -9.86 3.15 3.54
N ARG A 89 -10.48 2.15 4.15
CA ARG A 89 -11.88 2.24 4.58
C ARG A 89 -12.09 3.33 5.62
N ARG A 90 -11.23 3.41 6.64
CA ARG A 90 -11.30 4.43 7.70
C ARG A 90 -11.13 5.84 7.13
N ASN A 91 -10.09 6.05 6.32
CA ASN A 91 -9.82 7.35 5.73
C ASN A 91 -10.93 7.77 4.76
N PHE A 92 -11.49 6.83 4.01
CA PHE A 92 -12.63 7.11 3.13
C PHE A 92 -13.87 7.54 3.92
N GLN A 93 -14.18 6.89 5.03
CA GLN A 93 -15.27 7.30 5.93
C GLN A 93 -15.05 8.71 6.49
N GLN A 94 -13.82 9.04 6.90
CA GLN A 94 -13.46 10.38 7.36
C GLN A 94 -13.57 11.42 6.24
N LEU A 95 -13.29 11.03 4.99
CA LEU A 95 -13.45 11.90 3.83
C LEU A 95 -14.94 12.20 3.53
N VAL A 96 -15.81 11.20 3.66
CA VAL A 96 -17.26 11.37 3.52
C VAL A 96 -17.82 12.29 4.61
N SER A 97 -17.40 12.13 5.86
CA SER A 97 -17.83 12.96 7.00
C SER A 97 -17.19 14.34 7.06
N GLY A 98 -16.22 14.64 6.16
CA GLY A 98 -15.52 15.92 6.17
C GLY A 98 -14.47 16.08 7.28
N THR A 99 -14.19 15.02 8.05
CA THR A 99 -13.24 15.05 9.18
C THR A 99 -11.83 14.56 8.79
N TRP A 100 -11.63 14.22 7.52
CA TRP A 100 -10.35 13.70 7.04
C TRP A 100 -9.23 14.73 7.12
N GLY A 101 -8.06 14.32 7.59
CA GLY A 101 -6.84 15.10 7.63
C GLY A 101 -5.61 14.23 7.36
N LEU A 102 -4.52 14.85 6.87
CA LEU A 102 -3.25 14.17 6.67
C LEU A 102 -2.73 13.62 8.01
N SER A 103 -2.38 12.34 8.00
CA SER A 103 -1.86 11.68 9.19
C SER A 103 -0.59 12.36 9.73
N ALA A 104 -0.53 12.55 11.05
CA ALA A 104 0.65 13.07 11.72
C ALA A 104 1.87 12.13 11.61
N SER A 105 1.64 10.84 11.30
CA SER A 105 2.71 9.82 11.15
C SER A 105 3.47 9.91 9.83
N LEU A 106 3.01 10.71 8.87
CA LEU A 106 3.76 10.93 7.63
C LEU A 106 5.01 11.79 7.91
N ALA A 107 6.16 11.32 7.43
CA ALA A 107 7.44 12.02 7.62
C ALA A 107 7.47 13.37 6.89
N GLY A 108 8.09 14.37 7.52
CA GLY A 108 8.14 15.78 7.18
C GLY A 108 7.97 16.15 5.69
N LYS A 109 8.93 15.80 4.83
CA LYS A 109 8.90 16.17 3.41
C LYS A 109 7.72 15.56 2.64
N LEU A 110 7.44 14.28 2.85
CA LEU A 110 6.31 13.60 2.21
C LEU A 110 4.96 14.20 2.63
N LYS A 111 4.85 14.59 3.90
CA LYS A 111 3.65 15.26 4.42
C LYS A 111 3.44 16.62 3.76
N SER A 112 4.51 17.40 3.55
CA SER A 112 4.46 18.68 2.84
C SER A 112 4.03 18.50 1.39
N GLU A 113 4.68 17.59 0.66
CA GLU A 113 4.37 17.31 -0.76
C GLU A 113 2.93 16.82 -0.95
N LEU A 114 2.46 15.91 -0.10
CA LEU A 114 1.06 15.45 -0.14
C LEU A 114 0.08 16.57 0.28
N GLY A 115 0.47 17.45 1.21
CA GLY A 115 -0.30 18.61 1.61
C GLY A 115 -0.57 19.56 0.44
N GLU A 116 0.47 19.90 -0.31
CA GLU A 116 0.37 20.73 -1.51
C GLU A 116 -0.54 20.10 -2.58
N VAL A 117 -0.42 18.79 -2.79
CA VAL A 117 -1.29 18.06 -3.73
C VAL A 117 -2.75 18.09 -3.27
N VAL A 118 -2.99 17.89 -1.98
CA VAL A 118 -4.34 17.94 -1.39
C VAL A 118 -4.95 19.35 -1.51
N GLU A 119 -4.17 20.37 -1.22
CA GLU A 119 -4.62 21.77 -1.32
C GLU A 119 -4.94 22.15 -2.78
N LYS A 120 -4.09 21.74 -3.71
CA LYS A 120 -4.25 22.04 -5.14
C LYS A 120 -5.41 21.28 -5.80
N LEU A 121 -5.61 20.01 -5.45
CA LEU A 121 -6.55 19.12 -6.14
C LEU A 121 -7.84 18.84 -5.37
N GLY A 122 -7.93 19.19 -4.08
CA GLY A 122 -9.11 18.87 -3.27
C GLY A 122 -9.34 17.37 -3.10
N ASP A 123 -10.53 16.85 -3.44
CA ASP A 123 -10.89 15.45 -3.24
C ASP A 123 -10.05 14.45 -4.04
N PRO A 124 -9.68 14.67 -5.32
CA PRO A 124 -8.69 13.83 -6.00
C PRO A 124 -7.36 13.73 -5.26
N GLY A 125 -6.85 14.86 -4.74
CA GLY A 125 -5.61 14.91 -3.95
C GLY A 125 -5.72 14.14 -2.63
N ARG A 126 -6.86 14.23 -1.95
CA ARG A 126 -7.14 13.46 -0.72
C ARG A 126 -7.17 11.96 -0.99
N LEU A 127 -7.84 11.53 -2.05
CA LEU A 127 -7.86 10.12 -2.47
C LEU A 127 -6.44 9.66 -2.82
N TRP A 128 -5.68 10.45 -3.57
CA TRP A 128 -4.28 10.17 -3.84
C TRP A 128 -3.47 9.98 -2.55
N ALA A 129 -3.57 10.90 -1.60
CA ALA A 129 -2.87 10.80 -0.31
C ALA A 129 -3.25 9.54 0.48
N ILE A 130 -4.53 9.14 0.47
CA ILE A 130 -5.00 7.88 1.08
C ILE A 130 -4.35 6.67 0.40
N SER A 131 -4.27 6.66 -0.94
CA SER A 131 -3.67 5.55 -1.68
C SER A 131 -2.17 5.42 -1.41
N VAL A 132 -1.44 6.54 -1.39
CA VAL A 132 0.00 6.58 -1.08
C VAL A 132 0.26 6.08 0.34
N GLN A 133 -0.53 6.54 1.32
CA GLN A 133 -0.38 6.10 2.71
C GLN A 133 -0.61 4.59 2.87
N ALA A 134 -1.67 4.07 2.27
CA ALA A 134 -1.97 2.64 2.32
C ALA A 134 -0.89 1.81 1.60
N PHE A 135 -0.39 2.30 0.48
CA PHE A 135 0.72 1.69 -0.26
C PHE A 135 1.99 1.62 0.58
N LEU A 136 2.42 2.74 1.18
CA LEU A 136 3.64 2.79 2.00
C LEU A 136 3.56 1.84 3.20
N VAL A 137 2.44 1.84 3.93
CA VAL A 137 2.26 0.94 5.07
C VAL A 137 2.35 -0.53 4.64
N ARG A 138 1.70 -0.89 3.55
CA ARG A 138 1.75 -2.25 3.01
C ARG A 138 3.16 -2.65 2.59
N THR A 139 3.84 -1.78 1.87
CA THR A 139 5.22 -2.01 1.40
C THR A 139 6.16 -2.22 2.58
N TRP A 140 6.09 -1.38 3.62
CA TRP A 140 6.95 -1.53 4.81
C TRP A 140 6.71 -2.83 5.58
N ILE A 141 5.45 -3.25 5.71
CA ILE A 141 5.13 -4.53 6.35
C ILE A 141 5.72 -5.69 5.55
N LEU A 142 5.55 -5.69 4.23
CA LEU A 142 6.08 -6.74 3.35
C LEU A 142 7.61 -6.77 3.34
N GLN A 143 8.27 -5.59 3.31
CA GLN A 143 9.73 -5.50 3.40
C GLN A 143 10.24 -6.04 4.75
N GLY A 144 9.63 -5.63 5.86
CA GLY A 144 9.99 -6.14 7.19
C GLY A 144 9.85 -7.66 7.27
N ALA A 145 8.75 -8.21 6.75
CA ALA A 145 8.57 -9.66 6.68
C ALA A 145 9.64 -10.34 5.81
N ALA A 146 9.95 -9.79 4.62
CA ALA A 146 10.96 -10.32 3.72
C ALA A 146 12.37 -10.28 4.34
N THR A 147 12.69 -9.23 5.09
CA THR A 147 13.95 -9.11 5.85
C THR A 147 14.07 -10.22 6.90
N VAL A 148 13.03 -10.45 7.71
CA VAL A 148 13.03 -11.51 8.71
C VAL A 148 13.19 -12.89 8.06
N VAL A 149 12.50 -13.15 6.94
CA VAL A 149 12.63 -14.42 6.19
C VAL A 149 14.05 -14.60 5.65
N ALA A 150 14.69 -13.54 5.13
CA ALA A 150 16.08 -13.59 4.68
C ALA A 150 17.05 -13.90 5.84
N VAL A 151 16.82 -13.31 7.03
CA VAL A 151 17.60 -13.63 8.24
C VAL A 151 17.39 -15.07 8.69
N THR A 152 16.16 -15.60 8.66
CA THR A 152 15.91 -17.00 9.00
C THR A 152 16.61 -17.96 8.02
N TYR A 153 16.69 -17.60 6.73
CA TYR A 153 17.45 -18.35 5.74
C TYR A 153 18.97 -18.30 6.02
N LEU A 154 19.51 -17.15 6.43
CA LEU A 154 20.90 -17.04 6.85
C LEU A 154 21.23 -17.96 8.02
N LEU A 155 20.38 -17.99 9.03
CA LEU A 155 20.57 -18.82 10.22
C LEU A 155 20.41 -20.31 9.88
N GLN A 156 19.38 -20.66 9.12
CA GLN A 156 19.11 -22.03 8.70
C GLN A 156 18.56 -22.09 7.27
N PRO A 157 19.36 -22.52 6.29
CA PRO A 157 18.93 -22.64 4.91
C PRO A 157 17.78 -23.63 4.79
N SER A 158 16.68 -23.17 4.20
CA SER A 158 15.50 -23.98 4.01
C SER A 158 14.79 -23.57 2.72
N TRP A 159 14.30 -24.52 1.96
CA TRP A 159 13.46 -24.27 0.80
C TRP A 159 12.17 -23.51 1.18
N MET A 160 11.67 -23.71 2.41
CA MET A 160 10.50 -22.99 2.94
C MET A 160 10.77 -21.49 3.05
N ALA A 161 11.95 -21.09 3.55
CA ALA A 161 12.34 -19.68 3.60
C ALA A 161 12.43 -19.08 2.20
N ILE A 162 13.02 -19.81 1.24
CA ILE A 162 13.11 -19.37 -0.15
C ILE A 162 11.71 -19.19 -0.75
N ALA A 163 10.85 -20.20 -0.62
CA ALA A 163 9.48 -20.13 -1.13
C ALA A 163 8.70 -18.96 -0.53
N THR A 164 8.80 -18.74 0.78
CA THR A 164 8.17 -17.61 1.47
C THR A 164 8.72 -16.29 0.97
N GLY A 165 10.04 -16.16 0.81
CA GLY A 165 10.69 -14.98 0.25
C GLY A 165 10.21 -14.66 -1.16
N VAL A 166 10.07 -15.66 -2.02
CA VAL A 166 9.53 -15.50 -3.39
C VAL A 166 8.09 -15.02 -3.36
N VAL A 167 7.24 -15.56 -2.49
CA VAL A 167 5.84 -15.13 -2.36
C VAL A 167 5.75 -13.68 -1.90
N LEU A 168 6.57 -13.27 -0.92
CA LEU A 168 6.63 -11.88 -0.46
C LEU A 168 7.13 -10.94 -1.57
N PHE A 169 8.12 -11.36 -2.34
CA PHE A 169 8.64 -10.59 -3.46
C PHE A 169 7.59 -10.42 -4.57
N ILE A 170 6.86 -11.47 -4.91
CA ILE A 170 5.73 -11.41 -5.87
C ILE A 170 4.66 -10.45 -5.35
N ALA A 171 4.35 -10.47 -4.05
CA ALA A 171 3.40 -9.54 -3.46
C ALA A 171 3.86 -8.08 -3.59
N LEU A 172 5.15 -7.79 -3.35
CA LEU A 172 5.72 -6.45 -3.55
C LEU A 172 5.68 -6.00 -5.02
N VAL A 173 6.01 -6.88 -5.97
CA VAL A 173 5.96 -6.59 -7.42
C VAL A 173 4.54 -6.32 -7.87
N ARG A 174 3.57 -7.12 -7.40
CA ARG A 174 2.15 -6.95 -7.72
C ARG A 174 1.60 -5.59 -7.27
N ASP A 175 2.13 -5.08 -6.17
CA ASP A 175 1.71 -3.79 -5.59
C ASP A 175 2.39 -2.60 -6.27
N TYR A 176 3.26 -2.83 -7.26
CA TYR A 176 3.95 -1.74 -7.95
C TYR A 176 2.94 -0.75 -8.57
N PRO A 177 3.05 0.56 -8.27
CA PRO A 177 2.05 1.53 -8.67
C PRO A 177 2.05 1.74 -10.20
N THR A 178 0.93 1.42 -10.83
CA THR A 178 0.72 1.64 -12.26
C THR A 178 -0.16 2.87 -12.49
N TRP A 179 0.07 3.58 -13.60
CA TRP A 179 -0.73 4.74 -13.96
C TRP A 179 -2.22 4.40 -14.10
N MET A 180 -2.52 3.36 -14.87
CA MET A 180 -3.91 2.92 -15.11
C MET A 180 -4.63 2.56 -13.80
N GLY A 181 -3.97 1.76 -12.96
CA GLY A 181 -4.53 1.37 -11.67
C GLY A 181 -4.79 2.58 -10.75
N THR A 182 -3.88 3.54 -10.74
CA THR A 182 -4.02 4.77 -9.94
C THR A 182 -5.18 5.63 -10.42
N VAL A 183 -5.27 5.88 -11.73
CA VAL A 183 -6.35 6.68 -12.32
C VAL A 183 -7.71 6.00 -12.09
N GLN A 184 -7.80 4.72 -12.35
CA GLN A 184 -9.04 3.96 -12.12
C GLN A 184 -9.47 4.00 -10.66
N TRP A 185 -8.53 3.81 -9.73
CA TRP A 185 -8.82 3.82 -8.30
C TRP A 185 -9.33 5.19 -7.83
N ILE A 186 -8.68 6.30 -8.25
CA ILE A 186 -9.11 7.67 -7.90
C ILE A 186 -10.48 7.96 -8.52
N SER A 187 -10.67 7.66 -9.80
CA SER A 187 -11.94 7.91 -10.50
C SER A 187 -13.11 7.16 -9.86
N GLU A 188 -12.91 5.90 -9.49
CA GLU A 188 -13.93 5.13 -8.78
C GLU A 188 -14.14 5.65 -7.35
N GLY A 189 -13.07 6.06 -6.67
CA GLY A 189 -13.14 6.70 -5.35
C GLY A 189 -13.96 7.98 -5.37
N LEU A 190 -13.80 8.83 -6.38
CA LEU A 190 -14.58 10.05 -6.56
C LEU A 190 -16.07 9.74 -6.76
N ARG A 191 -16.41 8.80 -7.65
CA ARG A 191 -17.82 8.38 -7.84
C ARG A 191 -18.45 7.87 -6.54
N ARG A 192 -17.73 7.04 -5.80
CA ARG A 192 -18.22 6.53 -4.50
C ARG A 192 -18.39 7.65 -3.48
N LEU A 193 -17.49 8.64 -3.47
CA LEU A 193 -17.55 9.79 -2.57
C LEU A 193 -18.77 10.67 -2.84
N GLU A 194 -19.04 11.00 -4.11
CA GLU A 194 -20.21 11.76 -4.52
C GLU A 194 -21.51 11.03 -4.14
N TYR A 195 -21.59 9.74 -4.43
CA TYR A 195 -22.75 8.93 -4.06
C TYR A 195 -22.98 8.90 -2.54
N ALA A 196 -21.92 8.69 -1.75
CA ALA A 196 -22.01 8.64 -0.30
C ALA A 196 -22.44 10.00 0.30
N ARG A 197 -21.91 11.12 -0.23
CA ARG A 197 -22.31 12.48 0.20
C ARG A 197 -23.77 12.77 -0.15
N THR A 198 -24.22 12.35 -1.32
CA THR A 198 -25.62 12.53 -1.75
C THR A 198 -26.57 11.76 -0.83
N LEU A 199 -26.23 10.50 -0.50
CA LEU A 199 -27.03 9.73 0.45
C LEU A 199 -27.08 10.38 1.83
N HIS A 200 -25.95 10.85 2.33
CA HIS A 200 -25.89 11.50 3.63
C HIS A 200 -26.70 12.81 3.67
N GLN A 201 -26.74 13.56 2.57
CA GLN A 201 -27.59 14.75 2.45
C GLN A 201 -29.08 14.42 2.37
N LEU A 202 -29.45 13.31 1.73
CA LEU A 202 -30.85 12.86 1.68
C LEU A 202 -31.33 12.39 3.04
N GLU A 203 -30.48 11.66 3.79
CA GLU A 203 -30.78 11.22 5.16
C GLU A 203 -30.93 12.41 6.12
N ALA A 204 -30.07 13.42 5.99
CA ALA A 204 -30.15 14.66 6.79
C ALA A 204 -31.38 15.52 6.46
N LYS A 205 -31.96 15.37 5.26
CA LYS A 205 -33.19 16.01 4.82
C LYS A 205 -34.44 15.17 5.07
N GLY A 206 -34.31 14.07 5.83
CA GLY A 206 -35.38 13.09 6.10
C GLY A 206 -36.81 13.66 6.16
N PRO A 207 -37.86 12.86 6.00
CA PRO A 207 -39.21 13.36 5.84
C PRO A 207 -39.56 14.27 7.01
N LYS A 208 -39.73 15.58 6.72
CA LYS A 208 -40.41 16.49 7.63
C LYS A 208 -41.85 15.98 7.68
N GLY A 209 -42.13 15.03 8.62
CA GLY A 209 -43.47 14.61 8.96
C GLY A 209 -44.25 15.70 9.65
#